data_8b3e6fced5606fa25e66e2ac590642d4
#
_entry.id   8b3e6fced5606fa25e66e2ac590642d4
#
_cell.length_a   1.000
_cell.length_b   1.000
_cell.length_c   1.000
_cell.angle_alpha   90.00
_cell.angle_beta   90.00
_cell.angle_gamma   90.00
#
_symmetry.space_group_name_H-M   'P 1'
#
loop_
_entity.id
_entity.type
_entity.pdbx_description
1 polymer ?
#
loop_
_entity_poly.entity_id
_entity_poly.type
_entity_poly.pdbx_seq_one_letter_code
_entity_poly.pdbx_strand_id
1 'polypeptide(L)'
;MTGSSDIDLLVVVVEKWSNLRVGVTWIEGRMGDLLFATTSEVESISDADLALDANEWVRRVAAFLASTRILVDQGGRLVRAQRAAQQWPDAAFAPTRSDAYRAWHKINYDRQHNRRMLASDDSDYVTALDVRLLYGLNDVLTGYFAIRRERWEGEKAAVRNLREHDPAFLELLRRCLAEQDRHAKFTLYEQLCQEATAPAGGLWANQPTSAHLRDPGTATPEAHAAATAFVQSLVRGK
;
A
#
# COMPACT_ATOMS: atom_id res chain seq x y z
N MET A 1 13.05 -9.14 -21.97
CA MET A 1 12.65 -9.95 -20.81
C MET A 1 13.92 -10.58 -20.24
N THR A 2 14.23 -10.31 -18.99
CA THR A 2 15.34 -10.99 -18.31
C THR A 2 14.88 -12.38 -17.87
N GLY A 3 15.78 -13.38 -17.82
CA GLY A 3 15.44 -14.77 -17.47
C GLY A 3 14.85 -14.96 -16.05
N SER A 4 14.81 -13.91 -15.25
CA SER A 4 14.27 -13.88 -13.88
C SER A 4 12.89 -13.21 -13.76
N SER A 5 12.26 -12.81 -14.87
CA SER A 5 10.94 -12.17 -14.82
C SER A 5 9.84 -13.24 -14.77
N ASP A 6 8.89 -13.06 -13.87
CA ASP A 6 7.68 -13.86 -13.78
C ASP A 6 6.78 -13.64 -15.01
N ILE A 7 5.84 -14.53 -15.24
CA ILE A 7 4.85 -14.42 -16.30
C ILE A 7 3.52 -14.09 -15.64
N ASP A 8 3.03 -12.86 -15.81
CA ASP A 8 1.74 -12.43 -15.28
C ASP A 8 0.65 -12.64 -16.34
N LEU A 9 -0.39 -13.39 -16.01
CA LEU A 9 -1.51 -13.68 -16.88
C LEU A 9 -2.84 -13.30 -16.23
N LEU A 10 -3.67 -12.57 -16.96
CA LEU A 10 -5.08 -12.41 -16.62
C LEU A 10 -5.91 -13.48 -17.34
N VAL A 11 -6.57 -14.33 -16.57
CA VAL A 11 -7.47 -15.37 -17.03
C VAL A 11 -8.91 -14.93 -16.77
N VAL A 12 -9.68 -14.74 -17.83
CA VAL A 12 -11.08 -14.34 -17.73
C VAL A 12 -11.98 -15.54 -17.94
N VAL A 13 -12.83 -15.79 -16.95
CA VAL A 13 -13.75 -16.93 -16.91
C VAL A 13 -15.20 -16.46 -16.75
N VAL A 14 -16.17 -17.29 -17.17
CA VAL A 14 -17.60 -16.98 -16.98
C VAL A 14 -17.93 -16.97 -15.49
N GLU A 15 -17.49 -18.01 -14.79
CA GLU A 15 -17.65 -18.17 -13.35
C GLU A 15 -16.31 -18.60 -12.74
N LYS A 16 -16.05 -18.17 -11.52
CA LYS A 16 -14.89 -18.60 -10.74
C LYS A 16 -15.34 -19.18 -9.40
N TRP A 17 -14.58 -20.13 -8.91
CA TRP A 17 -14.88 -20.72 -7.61
C TRP A 17 -14.72 -19.65 -6.52
N SER A 18 -15.82 -19.32 -5.84
CA SER A 18 -15.85 -18.46 -4.65
C SER A 18 -14.95 -17.23 -4.82
N ASN A 19 -13.98 -17.07 -3.91
CA ASN A 19 -13.06 -15.92 -3.88
C ASN A 19 -11.73 -16.17 -4.62
N LEU A 20 -11.68 -17.09 -5.58
CA LEU A 20 -10.48 -17.30 -6.38
C LEU A 20 -10.11 -16.01 -7.13
N ARG A 21 -8.96 -15.45 -6.81
CA ARG A 21 -8.44 -14.22 -7.44
C ARG A 21 -7.05 -14.41 -8.01
N VAL A 22 -6.23 -15.23 -7.35
CA VAL A 22 -4.84 -15.43 -7.73
C VAL A 22 -4.51 -16.92 -7.69
N GLY A 23 -3.74 -17.39 -8.64
CA GLY A 23 -3.13 -18.71 -8.68
C GLY A 23 -1.68 -18.60 -9.11
N VAL A 24 -0.90 -19.62 -8.82
CA VAL A 24 0.49 -19.72 -9.24
C VAL A 24 0.68 -21.01 -10.04
N THR A 25 1.40 -20.94 -11.13
CA THR A 25 1.74 -22.08 -11.97
C THR A 25 3.16 -21.98 -12.53
N TRP A 26 3.58 -23.01 -13.24
CA TRP A 26 4.85 -23.02 -13.94
C TRP A 26 4.62 -23.14 -15.45
N ILE A 27 5.18 -22.23 -16.20
CA ILE A 27 5.09 -22.16 -17.66
C ILE A 27 6.51 -22.23 -18.21
N GLU A 28 6.84 -23.32 -18.85
CA GLU A 28 8.18 -23.57 -19.42
C GLU A 28 9.32 -23.35 -18.41
N GLY A 29 9.13 -23.83 -17.17
CA GLY A 29 10.10 -23.70 -16.08
C GLY A 29 10.17 -22.31 -15.42
N ARG A 30 9.27 -21.40 -15.75
CA ARG A 30 9.13 -20.07 -15.15
C ARG A 30 7.88 -19.99 -14.31
N MET A 31 7.97 -19.30 -13.18
CA MET A 31 6.80 -19.00 -12.37
C MET A 31 5.84 -18.10 -13.15
N GLY A 32 4.56 -18.44 -13.11
CA GLY A 32 3.49 -17.66 -13.70
C GLY A 32 2.44 -17.33 -12.65
N ASP A 33 2.15 -16.04 -12.49
CA ASP A 33 1.08 -15.54 -11.66
C ASP A 33 -0.19 -15.41 -12.49
N LEU A 34 -1.24 -16.10 -12.05
CA LEU A 34 -2.55 -16.10 -12.69
C LEU A 34 -3.50 -15.21 -11.91
N LEU A 35 -3.97 -14.12 -12.51
CA LEU A 35 -5.08 -13.34 -11.98
C LEU A 35 -6.39 -13.83 -12.62
N PHE A 36 -7.40 -14.12 -11.79
CA PHE A 36 -8.70 -14.61 -12.28
C PHE A 36 -9.77 -13.52 -12.14
N ALA A 37 -10.32 -13.09 -13.26
CA ALA A 37 -11.48 -12.21 -13.29
C ALA A 37 -12.68 -12.92 -13.94
N THR A 38 -13.89 -12.55 -13.57
CA THR A 38 -15.10 -12.98 -14.28
C THR A 38 -15.38 -12.07 -15.47
N THR A 39 -16.16 -12.60 -16.42
CA THR A 39 -16.64 -11.80 -17.55
C THR A 39 -17.36 -10.54 -17.08
N SER A 40 -18.20 -10.63 -16.05
CA SER A 40 -18.92 -9.47 -15.48
C SER A 40 -17.99 -8.44 -14.84
N GLU A 41 -16.93 -8.89 -14.13
CA GLU A 41 -15.92 -7.97 -13.56
C GLU A 41 -15.18 -7.21 -14.68
N VAL A 42 -14.87 -7.88 -15.79
CA VAL A 42 -14.23 -7.24 -16.96
C VAL A 42 -15.19 -6.30 -17.69
N GLU A 43 -16.45 -6.70 -17.87
CA GLU A 43 -17.47 -5.87 -18.52
C GLU A 43 -17.75 -4.59 -17.73
N SER A 44 -17.73 -4.64 -16.38
CA SER A 44 -17.90 -3.45 -15.53
C SER A 44 -16.82 -2.39 -15.74
N ILE A 45 -15.64 -2.75 -16.25
CA ILE A 45 -14.58 -1.78 -16.58
C ILE A 45 -14.97 -0.84 -17.72
N SER A 46 -15.86 -1.32 -18.60
CA SER A 46 -16.33 -0.53 -19.75
C SER A 46 -17.31 0.59 -19.38
N ASP A 47 -17.78 0.60 -18.14
CA ASP A 47 -18.62 1.67 -17.60
C ASP A 47 -17.73 2.75 -16.95
N ALA A 48 -17.53 3.85 -17.66
CA ALA A 48 -16.67 4.95 -17.21
C ALA A 48 -17.20 5.64 -15.95
N ASP A 49 -18.50 5.62 -15.71
CA ASP A 49 -19.11 6.23 -14.53
C ASP A 49 -18.79 5.45 -13.25
N LEU A 50 -18.47 4.16 -13.39
CA LEU A 50 -18.07 3.30 -12.28
C LEU A 50 -16.56 3.35 -11.95
N ALA A 51 -15.74 4.03 -12.75
CA ALA A 51 -14.28 4.00 -12.59
C ALA A 51 -13.82 4.46 -11.21
N LEU A 52 -14.40 5.53 -10.68
CA LEU A 52 -14.05 6.07 -9.37
C LEU A 52 -14.66 5.28 -8.20
N ASP A 53 -15.82 4.66 -8.42
CA ASP A 53 -16.55 3.86 -7.44
C ASP A 53 -16.22 2.36 -7.51
N ALA A 54 -15.40 1.95 -8.49
CA ALA A 54 -15.00 0.57 -8.67
C ALA A 54 -14.32 0.03 -7.40
N ASN A 55 -14.67 -1.21 -7.04
CA ASN A 55 -13.99 -1.88 -5.93
C ASN A 55 -12.49 -2.11 -6.26
N GLU A 56 -11.69 -2.33 -5.23
CA GLU A 56 -10.24 -2.50 -5.34
C GLU A 56 -9.83 -3.58 -6.37
N TRP A 57 -10.59 -4.68 -6.43
CA TRP A 57 -10.30 -5.77 -7.35
C TRP A 57 -10.53 -5.37 -8.81
N VAL A 58 -11.65 -4.74 -9.12
CA VAL A 58 -11.95 -4.25 -10.48
C VAL A 58 -10.91 -3.22 -10.91
N ARG A 59 -10.51 -2.30 -10.02
CA ARG A 59 -9.42 -1.36 -10.29
C ARG A 59 -8.10 -2.06 -10.60
N ARG A 60 -7.76 -3.11 -9.85
CA ARG A 60 -6.57 -3.92 -10.10
C ARG A 60 -6.61 -4.61 -11.47
N VAL A 61 -7.76 -5.21 -11.82
CA VAL A 61 -7.97 -5.85 -13.14
C VAL A 61 -7.88 -4.81 -14.26
N ALA A 62 -8.52 -3.65 -14.11
CA ALA A 62 -8.45 -2.55 -15.08
C ALA A 62 -7.01 -2.07 -15.30
N ALA A 63 -6.27 -1.86 -14.22
CA ALA A 63 -4.87 -1.46 -14.26
C ALA A 63 -3.99 -2.49 -15.00
N PHE A 64 -4.22 -3.78 -14.76
CA PHE A 64 -3.54 -4.84 -15.45
C PHE A 64 -3.88 -4.86 -16.95
N LEU A 65 -5.18 -4.79 -17.29
CA LEU A 65 -5.64 -4.76 -18.67
C LEU A 65 -5.09 -3.57 -19.46
N ALA A 66 -5.02 -2.38 -18.86
CA ALA A 66 -4.55 -1.17 -19.52
C ALA A 66 -3.15 -1.32 -20.15
N SER A 67 -2.27 -2.12 -19.52
CA SER A 67 -0.86 -2.30 -19.91
C SER A 67 -0.52 -3.66 -20.51
N THR A 68 -1.46 -4.62 -20.53
CA THR A 68 -1.20 -6.00 -20.95
C THR A 68 -1.37 -6.21 -22.44
N ARG A 69 -0.77 -7.28 -22.97
CA ARG A 69 -1.03 -7.76 -24.33
C ARG A 69 -2.13 -8.82 -24.29
N ILE A 70 -3.21 -8.61 -25.00
CA ILE A 70 -4.28 -9.59 -25.15
C ILE A 70 -3.79 -10.73 -26.07
N LEU A 71 -3.85 -11.96 -25.57
CA LEU A 71 -3.45 -13.16 -26.31
C LEU A 71 -4.65 -13.84 -26.98
N VAL A 72 -5.78 -13.89 -26.29
CA VAL A 72 -7.04 -14.49 -26.76
C VAL A 72 -8.19 -13.61 -26.33
N ASP A 73 -9.08 -13.26 -27.26
CA ASP A 73 -10.28 -12.46 -26.99
C ASP A 73 -11.46 -12.95 -27.83
N GLN A 74 -12.30 -13.77 -27.22
CA GLN A 74 -13.53 -14.24 -27.87
C GLN A 74 -14.63 -13.17 -27.77
N GLY A 75 -14.97 -12.56 -28.91
CA GLY A 75 -16.02 -11.56 -29.00
C GLY A 75 -15.61 -10.13 -28.68
N GLY A 76 -14.33 -9.84 -28.60
CA GLY A 76 -13.80 -8.47 -28.45
C GLY A 76 -14.06 -7.81 -27.09
N ARG A 77 -14.38 -8.60 -26.06
CA ARG A 77 -14.68 -8.08 -24.71
C ARG A 77 -13.45 -7.49 -24.03
N LEU A 78 -12.31 -8.19 -24.11
CA LEU A 78 -11.08 -7.74 -23.49
C LEU A 78 -10.55 -6.47 -24.17
N VAL A 79 -10.66 -6.39 -25.51
CA VAL A 79 -10.25 -5.20 -26.26
C VAL A 79 -11.12 -3.99 -25.88
N ARG A 80 -12.42 -4.17 -25.68
CA ARG A 80 -13.30 -3.07 -25.23
C ARG A 80 -12.95 -2.62 -23.82
N ALA A 81 -12.81 -3.57 -22.89
CA ALA A 81 -12.44 -3.28 -21.51
C ALA A 81 -11.05 -2.64 -21.41
N GLN A 82 -10.07 -3.08 -22.20
CA GLN A 82 -8.74 -2.48 -22.27
C GLN A 82 -8.78 -1.02 -22.71
N ARG A 83 -9.53 -0.72 -23.79
CA ARG A 83 -9.70 0.66 -24.26
C ARG A 83 -10.38 1.54 -23.22
N ALA A 84 -11.39 1.02 -22.51
CA ALA A 84 -12.03 1.74 -21.43
C ALA A 84 -11.05 1.97 -20.28
N ALA A 85 -10.33 0.94 -19.83
CA ALA A 85 -9.34 1.04 -18.76
C ALA A 85 -8.23 2.07 -19.07
N GLN A 86 -7.81 2.17 -20.32
CA GLN A 86 -6.83 3.17 -20.78
C GLN A 86 -7.36 4.61 -20.75
N GLN A 87 -8.68 4.78 -20.67
CA GLN A 87 -9.34 6.08 -20.56
C GLN A 87 -9.69 6.45 -19.11
N TRP A 88 -9.54 5.51 -18.18
CA TRP A 88 -9.79 5.79 -16.78
C TRP A 88 -8.82 6.87 -16.27
N PRO A 89 -9.30 7.84 -15.48
CA PRO A 89 -8.43 8.87 -14.93
C PRO A 89 -7.42 8.25 -13.95
N ASP A 90 -6.21 8.81 -13.89
CA ASP A 90 -5.17 8.35 -12.96
C ASP A 90 -5.66 8.29 -11.51
N ALA A 91 -6.58 9.19 -11.15
CA ALA A 91 -7.22 9.21 -9.83
C ALA A 91 -7.97 7.91 -9.49
N ALA A 92 -8.45 7.15 -10.48
CA ALA A 92 -9.11 5.85 -10.25
C ALA A 92 -8.14 4.78 -9.75
N PHE A 93 -6.85 4.93 -10.03
CA PHE A 93 -5.79 4.00 -9.64
C PHE A 93 -4.96 4.50 -8.44
N ALA A 94 -5.08 5.77 -8.11
CA ALA A 94 -4.35 6.38 -7.00
C ALA A 94 -4.97 6.00 -5.64
N PRO A 95 -4.17 5.92 -4.57
CA PRO A 95 -4.68 5.79 -3.21
C PRO A 95 -5.66 6.92 -2.88
N THR A 96 -6.71 6.58 -2.16
CA THR A 96 -7.71 7.56 -1.69
C THR A 96 -7.14 8.42 -0.54
N ARG A 97 -7.85 9.50 -0.18
CA ARG A 97 -7.52 10.28 1.02
C ARG A 97 -7.57 9.42 2.29
N SER A 98 -8.49 8.46 2.34
CA SER A 98 -8.61 7.51 3.45
C SER A 98 -7.41 6.53 3.50
N ASP A 99 -6.90 6.09 2.35
CA ASP A 99 -5.70 5.25 2.31
C ASP A 99 -4.48 6.01 2.85
N ALA A 100 -4.32 7.26 2.44
CA ALA A 100 -3.26 8.14 2.94
C ALA A 100 -3.35 8.35 4.47
N TYR A 101 -4.56 8.58 4.98
CA TYR A 101 -4.77 8.72 6.43
C TYR A 101 -4.46 7.42 7.18
N ARG A 102 -4.91 6.26 6.67
CA ARG A 102 -4.62 4.96 7.29
C ARG A 102 -3.13 4.67 7.32
N ALA A 103 -2.42 4.95 6.23
CA ALA A 103 -0.97 4.79 6.17
C ALA A 103 -0.25 5.70 7.17
N TRP A 104 -0.60 6.99 7.21
CA TRP A 104 -0.07 7.94 8.17
C TRP A 104 -0.30 7.50 9.62
N HIS A 105 -1.53 7.07 9.93
CA HIS A 105 -1.86 6.58 11.28
C HIS A 105 -1.06 5.34 11.64
N LYS A 106 -0.98 4.35 10.73
CA LYS A 106 -0.26 3.09 10.96
C LYS A 106 1.22 3.31 11.22
N ILE A 107 1.89 4.13 10.39
CA ILE A 107 3.31 4.46 10.58
C ILE A 107 3.55 5.08 11.96
N ASN A 108 2.72 6.06 12.34
CA ASN A 108 2.84 6.72 13.64
C ASN A 108 2.61 5.76 14.81
N TYR A 109 1.57 4.92 14.72
CA TYR A 109 1.25 3.92 15.74
C TYR A 109 2.39 2.90 15.92
N ASP A 110 2.87 2.33 14.83
CA ASP A 110 3.95 1.34 14.86
C ASP A 110 5.26 1.93 15.36
N ARG A 111 5.57 3.16 14.96
CA ARG A 111 6.75 3.88 15.50
C ARG A 111 6.68 4.03 17.02
N GLN A 112 5.53 4.41 17.59
CA GLN A 112 5.39 4.55 19.04
C GLN A 112 5.53 3.20 19.76
N HIS A 113 4.95 2.12 19.20
CA HIS A 113 5.14 0.77 19.72
C HIS A 113 6.60 0.32 19.67
N ASN A 114 7.28 0.55 18.57
CA ASN A 114 8.67 0.19 18.37
C ASN A 114 9.59 0.95 19.33
N ARG A 115 9.32 2.25 19.56
CA ARG A 115 10.07 3.06 20.54
C ARG A 115 9.95 2.50 21.96
N ARG A 116 8.74 2.06 22.36
CA ARG A 116 8.53 1.43 23.66
C ARG A 116 9.31 0.12 23.80
N MET A 117 9.37 -0.69 22.73
CA MET A 117 10.11 -1.94 22.73
C MET A 117 11.62 -1.70 22.78
N LEU A 118 12.12 -0.68 22.07
CA LEU A 118 13.54 -0.31 22.09
C LEU A 118 14.00 0.10 23.50
N ALA A 119 13.13 0.70 24.30
CA ALA A 119 13.42 1.14 25.66
C ALA A 119 13.34 0.00 26.70
N SER A 120 13.04 -1.24 26.28
CA SER A 120 12.93 -2.39 27.20
C SER A 120 14.22 -3.19 27.25
N ASP A 121 14.57 -3.66 28.44
CA ASP A 121 15.66 -4.61 28.65
C ASP A 121 15.21 -6.08 28.52
N ASP A 122 13.93 -6.33 28.30
CA ASP A 122 13.35 -7.66 28.11
C ASP A 122 13.73 -8.23 26.74
N SER A 123 14.33 -9.41 26.73
CA SER A 123 14.80 -10.09 25.51
C SER A 123 13.69 -10.37 24.50
N ASP A 124 12.46 -10.63 24.97
CA ASP A 124 11.32 -10.89 24.09
C ASP A 124 10.88 -9.61 23.37
N TYR A 125 10.88 -8.46 24.08
CA TYR A 125 10.63 -7.16 23.47
C TYR A 125 11.70 -6.78 22.46
N VAL A 126 12.96 -7.10 22.76
CA VAL A 126 14.10 -6.86 21.86
C VAL A 126 13.94 -7.66 20.58
N THR A 127 13.63 -8.97 20.67
CA THR A 127 13.38 -9.82 19.51
C THR A 127 12.13 -9.38 18.73
N ALA A 128 11.06 -9.02 19.44
CA ALA A 128 9.83 -8.53 18.81
C ALA A 128 10.07 -7.21 18.04
N LEU A 129 10.95 -6.33 18.54
CA LEU A 129 11.33 -5.12 17.81
C LEU A 129 12.02 -5.44 16.49
N ASP A 130 12.97 -6.38 16.48
CA ASP A 130 13.66 -6.77 15.25
C ASP A 130 12.68 -7.28 14.20
N VAL A 131 11.73 -8.14 14.60
CA VAL A 131 10.65 -8.61 13.71
C VAL A 131 9.77 -7.45 13.23
N ARG A 132 9.40 -6.53 14.13
CA ARG A 132 8.56 -5.38 13.79
C ARG A 132 9.23 -4.40 12.85
N LEU A 133 10.54 -4.22 12.95
CA LEU A 133 11.29 -3.36 12.02
C LEU A 133 11.28 -3.92 10.59
N LEU A 134 11.26 -5.26 10.39
CA LEU A 134 11.20 -5.86 9.07
C LEU A 134 9.90 -5.48 8.33
N TYR A 135 8.74 -5.72 8.95
CA TYR A 135 7.47 -5.35 8.30
C TYR A 135 7.16 -3.86 8.40
N GLY A 136 7.63 -3.18 9.44
CA GLY A 136 7.48 -1.74 9.60
C GLY A 136 8.17 -0.95 8.50
N LEU A 137 9.32 -1.40 7.99
CA LEU A 137 9.97 -0.80 6.82
C LEU A 137 9.11 -0.94 5.56
N ASN A 138 8.45 -2.09 5.39
CA ASN A 138 7.51 -2.26 4.28
C ASN A 138 6.29 -1.31 4.41
N ASP A 139 5.75 -1.16 5.63
CA ASP A 139 4.64 -0.24 5.89
C ASP A 139 5.03 1.22 5.65
N VAL A 140 6.26 1.61 6.00
CA VAL A 140 6.79 2.95 5.71
C VAL A 140 6.95 3.16 4.21
N LEU A 141 7.50 2.18 3.49
CA LEU A 141 7.69 2.25 2.05
C LEU A 141 6.34 2.36 1.31
N THR A 142 5.39 1.46 1.60
CA THR A 142 4.05 1.51 0.99
C THR A 142 3.28 2.76 1.38
N GLY A 143 3.44 3.20 2.64
CA GLY A 143 2.85 4.42 3.17
C GLY A 143 3.40 5.69 2.54
N TYR A 144 4.68 5.72 2.16
CA TYR A 144 5.28 6.82 1.42
C TYR A 144 4.48 7.12 0.15
N PHE A 145 4.16 6.08 -0.66
CA PHE A 145 3.36 6.22 -1.88
C PHE A 145 1.91 6.55 -1.57
N ALA A 146 1.30 5.86 -0.61
CA ALA A 146 -0.10 6.09 -0.25
C ALA A 146 -0.36 7.53 0.23
N ILE A 147 0.52 8.11 1.04
CA ILE A 147 0.41 9.48 1.56
C ILE A 147 0.57 10.51 0.45
N ARG A 148 1.41 10.25 -0.55
CA ARG A 148 1.59 11.10 -1.74
C ARG A 148 0.52 10.87 -2.80
N ARG A 149 -0.36 9.89 -2.55
CA ARG A 149 -1.39 9.44 -3.47
C ARG A 149 -0.81 8.92 -4.79
N GLU A 150 0.37 8.33 -4.70
CA GLU A 150 1.04 7.65 -5.79
C GLU A 150 0.70 6.17 -5.79
N ARG A 151 0.51 5.61 -6.98
CA ARG A 151 0.15 4.21 -7.13
C ARG A 151 1.28 3.29 -6.71
N TRP A 152 0.94 2.29 -5.89
CA TRP A 152 1.85 1.20 -5.57
C TRP A 152 1.85 0.15 -6.68
N GLU A 153 2.99 -0.09 -7.29
CA GLU A 153 3.19 -1.06 -8.38
C GLU A 153 4.20 -2.17 -8.01
N GLY A 154 4.38 -2.40 -6.73
CA GLY A 154 5.32 -3.36 -6.19
C GLY A 154 6.71 -2.78 -5.92
N GLU A 155 7.54 -3.55 -5.21
CA GLU A 155 8.82 -3.11 -4.67
C GLU A 155 9.82 -2.69 -5.76
N LYS A 156 9.87 -3.42 -6.86
CA LYS A 156 10.79 -3.12 -7.98
C LYS A 156 10.46 -1.77 -8.62
N ALA A 157 9.18 -1.50 -8.84
CA ALA A 157 8.71 -0.23 -9.40
C ALA A 157 8.92 0.91 -8.39
N ALA A 158 8.64 0.69 -7.11
CA ALA A 158 8.87 1.65 -6.04
C ALA A 158 10.35 2.06 -5.95
N VAL A 159 11.28 1.11 -5.96
CA VAL A 159 12.73 1.41 -5.95
C VAL A 159 13.16 2.18 -7.19
N ARG A 160 12.57 1.90 -8.35
CA ARG A 160 12.85 2.65 -9.59
C ARG A 160 12.33 4.08 -9.49
N ASN A 161 11.08 4.25 -9.07
CA ASN A 161 10.46 5.55 -8.87
C ASN A 161 11.26 6.41 -7.88
N LEU A 162 11.61 5.87 -6.71
CA LEU A 162 12.41 6.58 -5.71
C LEU A 162 13.80 6.95 -6.23
N ARG A 163 14.44 6.11 -7.04
CA ARG A 163 15.74 6.44 -7.65
C ARG A 163 15.66 7.68 -8.54
N GLU A 164 14.55 7.85 -9.24
CA GLU A 164 14.32 8.93 -10.19
C GLU A 164 13.80 10.21 -9.52
N HIS A 165 12.94 10.08 -8.51
CA HIS A 165 12.18 11.22 -7.96
C HIS A 165 12.56 11.59 -6.52
N ASP A 166 13.03 10.61 -5.71
CA ASP A 166 13.47 10.85 -4.33
C ASP A 166 14.67 9.95 -3.95
N PRO A 167 15.84 10.20 -4.55
CA PRO A 167 17.04 9.40 -4.27
C PRO A 167 17.50 9.51 -2.81
N ALA A 168 17.15 10.58 -2.10
CA ALA A 168 17.50 10.77 -0.69
C ALA A 168 16.72 9.78 0.20
N PHE A 169 15.43 9.63 -0.02
CA PHE A 169 14.61 8.63 0.70
C PHE A 169 15.09 7.21 0.38
N LEU A 170 15.40 6.91 -0.88
CA LEU A 170 15.93 5.60 -1.27
C LEU A 170 17.26 5.29 -0.57
N GLU A 171 18.15 6.26 -0.46
CA GLU A 171 19.44 6.06 0.21
C GLU A 171 19.25 5.85 1.71
N LEU A 172 18.35 6.61 2.34
CA LEU A 172 17.99 6.44 3.75
C LEU A 172 17.41 5.03 4.00
N LEU A 173 16.54 4.55 3.09
CA LEU A 173 15.98 3.19 3.15
C LEU A 173 17.09 2.13 3.05
N ARG A 174 18.03 2.28 2.12
CA ARG A 174 19.16 1.36 1.96
C ARG A 174 20.04 1.31 3.20
N ARG A 175 20.36 2.46 3.77
CA ARG A 175 21.14 2.54 5.00
C ARG A 175 20.43 1.85 6.15
N CYS A 176 19.12 2.08 6.31
CA CYS A 176 18.33 1.43 7.33
C CYS A 176 18.26 -0.10 7.16
N LEU A 177 18.15 -0.58 5.93
CA LEU A 177 18.16 -2.03 5.62
C LEU A 177 19.53 -2.67 5.95
N ALA A 178 20.62 -1.97 5.68
CA ALA A 178 21.98 -2.47 5.88
C ALA A 178 22.48 -2.38 7.32
N GLU A 179 21.88 -1.50 8.14
CA GLU A 179 22.32 -1.27 9.52
C GLU A 179 22.12 -2.49 10.41
N GLN A 180 23.12 -2.85 11.19
CA GLN A 180 23.11 -4.00 12.11
C GLN A 180 22.89 -3.59 13.57
N ASP A 181 23.37 -2.40 13.95
CA ASP A 181 23.11 -1.89 15.29
C ASP A 181 21.65 -1.50 15.44
N ARG A 182 20.96 -2.04 16.44
CA ARG A 182 19.52 -1.88 16.65
C ARG A 182 19.14 -0.42 16.91
N HIS A 183 19.91 0.30 17.70
CA HIS A 183 19.62 1.69 18.02
C HIS A 183 19.84 2.60 16.82
N ALA A 184 20.93 2.39 16.08
CA ALA A 184 21.20 3.10 14.84
C ALA A 184 20.14 2.79 13.78
N LYS A 185 19.75 1.51 13.60
CA LYS A 185 18.66 1.10 12.71
C LYS A 185 17.35 1.77 13.07
N PHE A 186 16.99 1.79 14.34
CA PHE A 186 15.77 2.46 14.79
C PHE A 186 15.80 3.97 14.54
N THR A 187 16.94 4.62 14.71
CA THR A 187 17.12 6.04 14.38
C THR A 187 16.87 6.29 12.89
N LEU A 188 17.41 5.45 12.01
CA LEU A 188 17.18 5.54 10.57
C LEU A 188 15.70 5.24 10.19
N TYR A 189 15.09 4.26 10.88
CA TYR A 189 13.66 3.98 10.73
C TYR A 189 12.79 5.19 11.13
N GLU A 190 13.11 5.90 12.23
CA GLU A 190 12.39 7.11 12.61
C GLU A 190 12.53 8.24 11.58
N GLN A 191 13.71 8.39 10.98
CA GLN A 191 13.91 9.35 9.89
C GLN A 191 13.04 8.98 8.67
N LEU A 192 13.00 7.70 8.29
CA LEU A 192 12.11 7.23 7.22
C LEU A 192 10.64 7.50 7.53
N CYS A 193 10.19 7.24 8.77
CA CYS A 193 8.84 7.56 9.20
C CYS A 193 8.54 9.06 9.07
N GLN A 194 9.48 9.93 9.48
CA GLN A 194 9.34 11.38 9.37
C GLN A 194 9.19 11.83 7.92
N GLU A 195 10.08 11.37 7.03
CA GLU A 195 10.04 11.72 5.61
C GLU A 195 8.78 11.19 4.91
N ALA A 196 8.39 9.95 5.21
CA ALA A 196 7.18 9.35 4.62
C ALA A 196 5.91 10.09 5.05
N THR A 197 5.82 10.54 6.31
CA THR A 197 4.61 11.16 6.87
C THR A 197 4.56 12.68 6.71
N ALA A 198 5.65 13.33 6.33
CA ALA A 198 5.74 14.79 6.23
C ALA A 198 4.58 15.44 5.45
N PRO A 199 4.14 14.93 4.27
CA PRO A 199 3.02 15.52 3.53
C PRO A 199 1.65 15.40 4.24
N ALA A 200 1.51 14.49 5.21
CA ALA A 200 0.28 14.27 5.96
C ALA A 200 0.31 14.89 7.38
N GLY A 201 1.25 15.80 7.64
CA GLY A 201 1.39 16.46 8.93
C GLY A 201 2.50 15.88 9.81
N GLY A 202 3.28 14.93 9.31
CA GLY A 202 4.46 14.39 9.98
C GLY A 202 4.15 13.39 11.09
N LEU A 203 5.12 13.22 11.97
CA LEU A 203 4.99 12.33 13.12
C LEU A 203 4.11 12.95 14.21
N TRP A 204 3.39 12.08 14.90
CA TRP A 204 2.69 12.50 16.11
C TRP A 204 3.67 13.16 17.07
N ALA A 205 3.32 14.36 17.51
CA ALA A 205 3.97 14.92 18.69
C ALA A 205 3.80 13.94 19.86
N ASN A 206 4.70 13.95 20.82
CA ASN A 206 4.55 13.17 22.06
C ASN A 206 3.35 13.71 22.85
N GLN A 207 2.15 13.48 22.30
CA GLN A 207 0.90 13.80 22.96
C GLN A 207 0.46 12.59 23.79
N PRO A 208 -0.05 12.81 24.98
CA PRO A 208 -0.45 11.71 25.86
C PRO A 208 -1.62 10.89 25.31
N THR A 209 -2.35 11.41 24.32
CA THR A 209 -3.58 10.78 23.83
C THR A 209 -3.79 11.06 22.34
N SER A 210 -4.16 10.00 21.61
CA SER A 210 -4.56 10.07 20.21
C SER A 210 -5.76 9.16 19.99
N ALA A 211 -6.64 9.51 19.06
CA ALA A 211 -7.79 8.71 18.66
C ALA A 211 -7.66 8.22 17.23
N HIS A 212 -8.15 7.01 16.97
CA HIS A 212 -8.20 6.42 15.62
C HIS A 212 -9.64 6.23 15.17
N LEU A 213 -9.95 6.70 13.97
CA LEU A 213 -11.24 6.52 13.32
C LEU A 213 -11.15 5.40 12.28
N ARG A 214 -12.01 4.40 12.40
CA ARG A 214 -12.03 3.24 11.50
C ARG A 214 -12.78 3.49 10.20
N ASP A 215 -13.76 4.37 10.23
CA ASP A 215 -14.57 4.67 9.05
C ASP A 215 -13.80 5.59 8.10
N PRO A 216 -13.42 5.09 6.91
CA PRO A 216 -12.68 5.88 5.93
C PRO A 216 -13.42 7.14 5.46
N GLY A 217 -14.74 7.10 5.42
CA GLY A 217 -15.56 8.24 4.97
C GLY A 217 -15.57 9.41 5.97
N THR A 218 -15.31 9.11 7.26
CA THR A 218 -15.33 10.10 8.36
C THR A 218 -13.95 10.46 8.89
N ALA A 219 -12.89 9.82 8.41
CA ALA A 219 -11.52 10.03 8.87
C ALA A 219 -10.93 11.33 8.29
N THR A 220 -11.42 12.48 8.77
CA THR A 220 -10.86 13.80 8.45
C THR A 220 -9.96 14.30 9.58
N PRO A 221 -9.05 15.27 9.32
CA PRO A 221 -8.25 15.89 10.37
C PRO A 221 -9.08 16.48 11.50
N GLU A 222 -10.22 17.09 11.20
CA GLU A 222 -11.14 17.69 12.17
C GLU A 222 -11.81 16.61 13.03
N ALA A 223 -12.27 15.52 12.40
CA ALA A 223 -12.87 14.38 13.11
C ALA A 223 -11.84 13.68 14.00
N HIS A 224 -10.59 13.56 13.55
CA HIS A 224 -9.49 13.03 14.36
C HIS A 224 -9.20 13.93 15.57
N ALA A 225 -9.13 15.24 15.38
CA ALA A 225 -8.91 16.20 16.45
C ALA A 225 -10.05 16.14 17.49
N ALA A 226 -11.31 16.08 17.04
CA ALA A 226 -12.49 15.96 17.92
C ALA A 226 -12.48 14.65 18.71
N ALA A 227 -12.20 13.52 18.06
CA ALA A 227 -12.08 12.22 18.72
C ALA A 227 -10.93 12.21 19.74
N THR A 228 -9.79 12.80 19.40
CA THR A 228 -8.64 12.93 20.31
C THR A 228 -8.99 13.77 21.53
N ALA A 229 -9.67 14.92 21.36
CA ALA A 229 -10.14 15.76 22.45
C ALA A 229 -11.12 15.01 23.36
N PHE A 230 -12.03 14.23 22.78
CA PHE A 230 -12.94 13.37 23.56
C PHE A 230 -12.20 12.36 24.42
N VAL A 231 -11.24 11.60 23.86
CA VAL A 231 -10.43 10.65 24.62
C VAL A 231 -9.60 11.35 25.70
N GLN A 232 -9.03 12.52 25.41
CA GLN A 232 -8.31 13.33 26.39
C GLN A 232 -9.22 13.75 27.57
N SER A 233 -10.47 14.08 27.32
CA SER A 233 -11.43 14.43 28.37
C SER A 233 -11.71 13.26 29.31
N LEU A 234 -11.76 12.04 28.78
CA LEU A 234 -11.94 10.82 29.58
C LEU A 234 -10.74 10.51 30.48
N VAL A 235 -9.54 10.77 30.00
CA VAL A 235 -8.31 10.50 30.75
C VAL A 235 -8.06 11.55 31.84
N ARG A 236 -8.44 12.82 31.60
CA ARG A 236 -8.29 13.92 32.58
C ARG A 236 -9.36 13.93 33.66
N GLY A 237 -10.49 13.27 33.42
CA GLY A 237 -11.60 13.17 34.38
C GLY A 237 -11.42 12.13 35.47
N LYS A 238 -10.21 11.57 35.62
CA LYS A 238 -9.77 10.74 36.75
C LYS A 238 -8.83 11.54 37.64
#